data_ba2ec37a3d66fce6b241ad1d8aad12cd
#
_entry.id   ba2ec37a3d66fce6b241ad1d8aad12cd
#
_cell.length_a   1.000
_cell.length_b   1.000
_cell.length_c   1.000
_cell.angle_alpha   90.00
_cell.angle_beta   90.00
_cell.angle_gamma   90.00
#
_symmetry.space_group_name_H-M   'P 1'
#
loop_
_entity.id
_entity.type
_entity.pdbx_description
1 polymer ?
#
loop_
_entity_poly.entity_id
_entity_poly.type
_entity_poly.pdbx_seq_one_letter_code
_entity_poly.pdbx_strand_id
1 'polypeptide(L)'
;MNKQEWKMLRREMGMIFQSAALFDSMTVLENVMFPLDMFSKDSYAERVKRAQFCLDRVNLLEAQKKFPDEISGGMQKRVAIARAIALNPKYLFCDEPNSGLDPKTSLVIDELIHDITVEFNM
;
A
#
# COMPACT_ATOMS: atom_id res chain seq x y z
N MET A 1 -4.21 -26.02 -1.82
CA MET A 1 -4.42 -24.93 -0.85
C MET A 1 -5.87 -24.45 -0.95
N ASN A 2 -6.60 -24.41 0.17
CA ASN A 2 -8.00 -23.98 0.17
C ASN A 2 -8.12 -22.45 0.22
N LYS A 3 -9.37 -21.94 0.11
CA LYS A 3 -9.61 -20.49 0.08
C LYS A 3 -9.09 -19.77 1.34
N GLN A 4 -9.23 -20.40 2.50
CA GLN A 4 -8.77 -19.80 3.76
C GLN A 4 -7.26 -19.71 3.82
N GLU A 5 -6.56 -20.74 3.35
CA GLU A 5 -5.11 -20.75 3.28
C GLU A 5 -4.58 -19.68 2.32
N TRP A 6 -5.25 -19.52 1.15
CA TRP A 6 -4.93 -18.46 0.21
C TRP A 6 -5.11 -17.08 0.82
N LYS A 7 -6.21 -16.87 1.57
CA LYS A 7 -6.46 -15.59 2.24
C LYS A 7 -5.40 -15.30 3.29
N MET A 8 -5.01 -16.30 4.08
CA MET A 8 -3.97 -16.15 5.08
C MET A 8 -2.62 -15.83 4.44
N LEU A 9 -2.28 -16.51 3.35
CA LEU A 9 -1.05 -16.25 2.62
C LEU A 9 -1.01 -14.82 2.08
N ARG A 10 -2.09 -14.38 1.45
CA ARG A 10 -2.20 -13.01 0.92
C ARG A 10 -2.14 -11.97 2.02
N ARG A 11 -2.70 -12.27 3.19
CA ARG A 11 -2.67 -11.39 4.35
C ARG A 11 -1.26 -11.21 4.88
N GLU A 12 -0.45 -12.26 4.84
CA GLU A 12 0.94 -12.22 5.31
C GLU A 12 1.90 -11.62 4.28
N MET A 13 1.49 -11.53 3.03
CA MET A 13 2.30 -11.01 1.92
C MET A 13 1.72 -9.71 1.41
N GLY A 14 2.49 -8.63 1.48
CA GLY A 14 2.15 -7.39 0.81
C GLY A 14 2.73 -7.42 -0.61
N MET A 15 1.95 -6.98 -1.60
CA MET A 15 2.40 -6.91 -2.98
C MET A 15 2.35 -5.49 -3.52
N ILE A 16 3.43 -5.08 -4.18
CA ILE A 16 3.53 -3.80 -4.87
C ILE A 16 3.75 -4.11 -6.35
N PHE A 17 2.74 -3.81 -7.17
CA PHE A 17 2.80 -4.09 -8.60
C PHE A 17 3.50 -2.97 -9.36
N GLN A 18 4.07 -3.30 -10.53
CA GLN A 18 4.75 -2.36 -11.40
C GLN A 18 3.89 -1.14 -11.73
N SER A 19 2.62 -1.34 -12.04
CA SER A 19 1.66 -0.29 -12.39
C SER A 19 0.93 0.30 -11.17
N ALA A 20 1.35 -0.07 -9.95
CA ALA A 20 0.69 0.23 -8.69
C ALA A 20 -0.67 -0.49 -8.54
N ALA A 21 -1.34 -0.86 -9.62
CA ALA A 21 -2.60 -1.62 -9.64
C ALA A 21 -3.68 -1.03 -8.73
N LEU A 22 -3.80 0.29 -8.68
CA LEU A 22 -4.83 0.97 -7.90
C LEU A 22 -6.17 0.94 -8.64
N PHE A 23 -7.26 0.95 -7.85
CA PHE A 23 -8.60 1.04 -8.40
C PHE A 23 -8.94 2.49 -8.71
N ASP A 24 -9.15 2.82 -9.99
CA ASP A 24 -9.41 4.18 -10.44
C ASP A 24 -10.72 4.76 -9.91
N SER A 25 -11.67 3.91 -9.58
CA SER A 25 -12.98 4.30 -9.05
C SER A 25 -12.98 4.57 -7.55
N MET A 26 -11.85 4.37 -6.89
CA MET A 26 -11.68 4.56 -5.45
C MET A 26 -10.68 5.66 -5.17
N THR A 27 -10.91 6.39 -4.07
CA THR A 27 -9.93 7.38 -3.60
C THR A 27 -8.67 6.70 -3.10
N VAL A 28 -7.63 7.49 -2.84
CA VAL A 28 -6.37 7.02 -2.26
C VAL A 28 -6.64 6.27 -0.93
N LEU A 29 -7.44 6.87 -0.05
CA LEU A 29 -7.79 6.23 1.23
C LEU A 29 -8.53 4.91 1.01
N GLU A 30 -9.52 4.89 0.12
CA GLU A 30 -10.30 3.69 -0.16
C GLU A 30 -9.43 2.56 -0.73
N ASN A 31 -8.43 2.91 -1.55
CA ASN A 31 -7.48 1.93 -2.07
C ASN A 31 -6.69 1.27 -0.94
N VAL A 32 -6.22 2.06 0.03
CA VAL A 32 -5.48 1.52 1.17
C VAL A 32 -6.39 0.71 2.09
N MET A 33 -7.65 1.12 2.23
CA MET A 33 -8.62 0.40 3.05
C MET A 33 -9.08 -0.92 2.44
N PHE A 34 -8.94 -1.09 1.13
CA PHE A 34 -9.45 -2.26 0.43
C PHE A 34 -9.06 -3.60 1.09
N PRO A 35 -7.77 -3.86 1.36
CA PRO A 35 -7.41 -5.12 2.04
C PRO A 35 -7.94 -5.19 3.47
N LEU A 36 -8.05 -4.06 4.16
CA LEU A 36 -8.62 -4.02 5.50
C LEU A 36 -10.10 -4.38 5.48
N ASP A 37 -10.84 -3.85 4.50
CA ASP A 37 -12.27 -4.15 4.34
C ASP A 37 -12.50 -5.63 4.03
N MET A 38 -11.57 -6.27 3.32
CA MET A 38 -11.69 -7.68 2.95
C MET A 38 -11.28 -8.65 4.06
N PHE A 39 -10.24 -8.32 4.82
CA PHE A 39 -9.59 -9.28 5.71
C PHE A 39 -9.60 -8.90 7.18
N SER A 40 -9.77 -7.63 7.52
CA SER A 40 -9.75 -7.18 8.91
C SER A 40 -11.12 -7.33 9.56
N LYS A 41 -11.10 -7.69 10.86
CA LYS A 41 -12.31 -7.76 11.67
C LYS A 41 -12.52 -6.49 12.51
N ASP A 42 -11.64 -5.51 12.34
CA ASP A 42 -11.72 -4.25 13.08
C ASP A 42 -12.95 -3.44 12.66
N SER A 43 -13.37 -2.52 13.53
CA SER A 43 -14.46 -1.60 13.21
C SER A 43 -14.08 -0.69 12.04
N TYR A 44 -15.07 -0.08 11.41
CA TYR A 44 -14.83 0.88 10.32
C TYR A 44 -13.90 2.02 10.79
N ALA A 45 -14.14 2.57 11.98
CA ALA A 45 -13.30 3.63 12.51
C ALA A 45 -11.85 3.21 12.70
N GLU A 46 -11.61 1.99 13.16
CA GLU A 46 -10.26 1.44 13.32
C GLU A 46 -9.59 1.19 11.97
N ARG A 47 -10.35 0.70 10.97
CA ARG A 47 -9.83 0.51 9.63
C ARG A 47 -9.41 1.83 8.99
N VAL A 48 -10.21 2.88 9.16
CA VAL A 48 -9.86 4.21 8.67
C VAL A 48 -8.58 4.71 9.32
N LYS A 49 -8.47 4.58 10.64
CA LYS A 49 -7.25 4.99 11.37
C LYS A 49 -6.02 4.25 10.88
N ARG A 50 -6.14 2.95 10.67
CA ARG A 50 -5.01 2.15 10.16
C ARG A 50 -4.59 2.60 8.76
N ALA A 51 -5.55 2.81 7.87
CA ALA A 51 -5.27 3.28 6.51
C ALA A 51 -4.62 4.66 6.53
N GLN A 52 -5.12 5.56 7.36
CA GLN A 52 -4.53 6.90 7.50
C GLN A 52 -3.12 6.83 8.05
N PHE A 53 -2.87 5.96 9.01
CA PHE A 53 -1.51 5.72 9.53
C PHE A 53 -0.57 5.27 8.41
N CYS A 54 -1.01 4.33 7.58
CA CYS A 54 -0.20 3.84 6.48
C CYS A 54 0.09 4.93 5.45
N LEU A 55 -0.91 5.77 5.13
CA LEU A 55 -0.72 6.90 4.23
C LEU A 55 0.23 7.94 4.82
N ASP A 56 0.16 8.18 6.12
CA ASP A 56 1.08 9.09 6.79
C ASP A 56 2.52 8.58 6.69
N ARG A 57 2.72 7.29 6.81
CA ARG A 57 4.05 6.68 6.70
C ARG A 57 4.69 6.87 5.32
N VAL A 58 3.87 7.06 4.30
CA VAL A 58 4.36 7.33 2.93
C VAL A 58 4.19 8.79 2.53
N ASN A 59 3.86 9.67 3.48
CA ASN A 59 3.71 11.11 3.30
C ASN A 59 2.60 11.49 2.30
N LEU A 60 1.50 10.74 2.30
CA LEU A 60 0.36 10.99 1.40
C LEU A 60 -0.98 11.16 2.12
N LEU A 61 -0.97 11.43 3.43
CA LEU A 61 -2.21 11.62 4.17
C LEU A 61 -3.04 12.77 3.60
N GLU A 62 -2.39 13.83 3.13
CA GLU A 62 -3.07 14.98 2.54
C GLU A 62 -3.80 14.65 1.24
N ALA A 63 -3.39 13.59 0.55
CA ALA A 63 -3.98 13.15 -0.71
C ALA A 63 -5.07 12.09 -0.54
N GLN A 64 -5.49 11.80 0.69
CA GLN A 64 -6.38 10.67 0.98
C GLN A 64 -7.73 10.73 0.25
N LYS A 65 -8.20 11.93 -0.09
CA LYS A 65 -9.49 12.11 -0.78
C LYS A 65 -9.35 12.22 -2.30
N LYS A 66 -8.13 12.19 -2.82
CA LYS A 66 -7.89 12.26 -4.26
C LYS A 66 -8.03 10.87 -4.90
N PHE A 67 -8.30 10.88 -6.20
CA PHE A 67 -8.33 9.65 -7.00
C PHE A 67 -6.95 9.40 -7.63
N PRO A 68 -6.66 8.13 -8.03
CA PRO A 68 -5.34 7.81 -8.60
C PRO A 68 -4.92 8.68 -9.78
N ASP A 69 -5.85 9.07 -10.66
CA ASP A 69 -5.54 9.90 -11.82
C ASP A 69 -5.23 11.36 -11.48
N GLU A 70 -5.47 11.76 -10.23
CA GLU A 70 -5.16 13.11 -9.74
C GLU A 70 -3.79 13.21 -9.08
N ILE A 71 -3.03 12.12 -9.03
CA ILE A 71 -1.72 12.07 -8.40
C ILE A 71 -0.68 11.54 -9.39
N SER A 72 0.60 11.82 -9.10
CA SER A 72 1.72 11.40 -9.95
C SER A 72 1.96 9.89 -9.89
N GLY A 73 2.72 9.36 -10.85
CA GLY A 73 3.11 7.94 -10.86
C GLY A 73 3.86 7.54 -9.60
N GLY A 74 4.77 8.41 -9.13
CA GLY A 74 5.51 8.16 -7.88
C GLY A 74 4.60 8.13 -6.67
N MET A 75 3.60 9.03 -6.63
CA MET A 75 2.60 9.03 -5.56
C MET A 75 1.75 7.76 -5.61
N GLN A 76 1.35 7.31 -6.81
CA GLN A 76 0.60 6.06 -6.97
C GLN A 76 1.39 4.86 -6.43
N LYS A 77 2.70 4.82 -6.68
CA LYS A 77 3.58 3.77 -6.13
C LYS A 77 3.58 3.80 -4.61
N ARG A 78 3.65 4.99 -4.01
CA ARG A 78 3.61 5.11 -2.55
C ARG A 78 2.25 4.69 -1.97
N VAL A 79 1.16 4.97 -2.66
CA VAL A 79 -0.17 4.47 -2.25
C VAL A 79 -0.18 2.93 -2.27
N ALA A 80 0.40 2.32 -3.30
CA ALA A 80 0.50 0.86 -3.38
C ALA A 80 1.31 0.29 -2.22
N ILE A 81 2.38 0.98 -1.79
CA ILE A 81 3.16 0.58 -0.61
C ILE A 81 2.29 0.65 0.65
N ALA A 82 1.57 1.75 0.84
CA ALA A 82 0.67 1.93 1.99
C ALA A 82 -0.38 0.81 2.03
N ARG A 83 -0.97 0.49 0.88
CA ARG A 83 -1.95 -0.60 0.77
C ARG A 83 -1.32 -1.94 1.14
N ALA A 84 -0.11 -2.19 0.67
CA ALA A 84 0.58 -3.45 0.92
C ALA A 84 0.88 -3.68 2.41
N ILE A 85 1.16 -2.61 3.17
CA ILE A 85 1.47 -2.74 4.61
C ILE A 85 0.24 -2.61 5.51
N ALA A 86 -0.94 -2.35 4.94
CA ALA A 86 -2.15 -2.09 5.73
C ALA A 86 -2.52 -3.23 6.67
N LEU A 87 -2.34 -4.48 6.25
CA LEU A 87 -2.62 -5.67 7.06
C LEU A 87 -1.43 -6.12 7.91
N ASN A 88 -0.38 -5.30 7.97
CA ASN A 88 0.85 -5.60 8.71
C ASN A 88 1.45 -6.96 8.30
N PRO A 89 1.77 -7.17 7.01
CA PRO A 89 2.27 -8.44 6.52
C PRO A 89 3.67 -8.74 7.04
N LYS A 90 4.02 -10.03 7.09
CA LYS A 90 5.38 -10.46 7.48
C LYS A 90 6.38 -10.23 6.35
N TYR A 91 5.91 -10.27 5.10
CA TYR A 91 6.75 -10.15 3.91
C TYR A 91 6.19 -9.07 2.99
N LEU A 92 7.08 -8.26 2.45
CA LEU A 92 6.72 -7.28 1.43
C LEU A 92 7.26 -7.78 0.08
N PHE A 93 6.35 -8.05 -0.85
CA PHE A 93 6.69 -8.56 -2.17
C PHE A 93 6.53 -7.44 -3.20
N CYS A 94 7.64 -7.07 -3.85
CA CYS A 94 7.67 -5.98 -4.81
C CYS A 94 7.87 -6.50 -6.23
N ASP A 95 7.02 -6.06 -7.16
CA ASP A 95 7.14 -6.37 -8.58
C ASP A 95 7.48 -5.08 -9.33
N GLU A 96 8.76 -4.86 -9.55
CA GLU A 96 9.31 -3.71 -10.28
C GLU A 96 8.70 -2.36 -9.87
N PRO A 97 8.78 -1.99 -8.57
CA PRO A 97 8.14 -0.77 -8.08
C PRO A 97 8.71 0.52 -8.69
N ASN A 98 9.91 0.46 -9.25
CA ASN A 98 10.60 1.62 -9.82
C ASN A 98 10.46 1.73 -11.33
N SER A 99 9.75 0.81 -11.98
CA SER A 99 9.59 0.82 -13.43
C SER A 99 8.82 2.07 -13.87
N GLY A 100 9.34 2.75 -14.87
CA GLY A 100 8.71 3.95 -15.42
C GLY A 100 8.95 5.22 -14.61
N LEU A 101 9.74 5.15 -13.54
CA LEU A 101 10.10 6.32 -12.73
C LEU A 101 11.47 6.86 -13.13
N ASP A 102 11.67 8.18 -12.93
CA ASP A 102 12.99 8.77 -13.11
C ASP A 102 13.95 8.33 -11.99
N PRO A 103 15.28 8.48 -12.18
CA PRO A 103 16.25 8.00 -11.19
C PRO A 103 16.07 8.59 -9.79
N LYS A 104 15.70 9.86 -9.69
CA LYS A 104 15.53 10.54 -8.40
C LYS A 104 14.31 9.98 -7.66
N THR A 105 13.19 9.82 -8.36
CA THR A 105 11.96 9.25 -7.80
C THR A 105 12.18 7.78 -7.41
N SER A 106 12.91 7.03 -8.26
CA SER A 106 13.24 5.63 -7.95
C SER A 106 14.04 5.50 -6.67
N LEU A 107 15.00 6.39 -6.43
CA LEU A 107 15.80 6.38 -5.20
C LEU A 107 14.94 6.64 -3.97
N VAL A 108 14.02 7.61 -4.05
CA VAL A 108 13.09 7.91 -2.95
C VAL A 108 12.21 6.70 -2.63
N ILE A 109 11.70 6.01 -3.65
CA ILE A 109 10.87 4.81 -3.46
C ILE A 109 11.70 3.68 -2.83
N ASP A 110 12.93 3.46 -3.28
CA ASP A 110 13.82 2.42 -2.72
C ASP A 110 14.10 2.69 -1.25
N GLU A 111 14.41 3.94 -0.88
CA GLU A 111 14.65 4.31 0.51
C GLU A 111 13.41 4.12 1.37
N LEU A 112 12.24 4.49 0.84
CA LEU A 112 10.97 4.33 1.54
C LEU A 112 10.68 2.85 1.82
N ILE A 113 10.86 1.99 0.83
CA ILE A 113 10.66 0.54 0.99
C ILE A 113 11.61 -0.01 2.05
N HIS A 114 12.89 0.39 2.00
CA HIS A 114 13.88 -0.04 2.99
C HIS A 114 13.48 0.37 4.40
N ASP A 115 13.11 1.64 4.60
CA ASP A 115 12.73 2.16 5.91
C ASP A 115 11.48 1.45 6.46
N ILE A 116 10.51 1.18 5.60
CA ILE A 116 9.29 0.48 6.00
C ILE A 116 9.60 -0.97 6.38
N THR A 117 10.43 -1.67 5.63
CA THR A 117 10.78 -3.06 5.95
C THR A 117 11.51 -3.15 7.29
N VAL A 118 12.38 -2.20 7.59
CA VAL A 118 13.08 -2.14 8.89
C VAL A 118 12.10 -1.83 10.02
N GLU A 119 11.25 -0.81 9.84
CA GLU A 119 10.29 -0.37 10.87
C GLU A 119 9.28 -1.46 11.22
N PHE A 120 8.75 -2.15 10.22
CA PHE A 120 7.72 -3.17 10.42
C PHE A 120 8.29 -4.58 10.56
N ASN A 121 9.61 -4.71 10.56
CA ASN A 121 10.30 -6.00 10.73
C ASN A 121 9.84 -7.06 9.71
N MET A 122 9.80 -6.66 8.45
CA MET A 122 9.44 -7.55 7.34
C MET A 122 10.65 -8.27 6.75
#